data_28130678d2ff05ef445fd7430f0acac5
#
_entry.id   28130678d2ff05ef445fd7430f0acac5
#
_cell.length_a   1.000
_cell.length_b   1.000
_cell.length_c   1.000
_cell.angle_alpha   90.00
_cell.angle_beta   90.00
_cell.angle_gamma   90.00
#
_symmetry.space_group_name_H-M   'P 1'
#
loop_
_entity.id
_entity.type
_entity.pdbx_description
1 polymer ?
#
loop_
_entity_poly.entity_id
_entity_poly.type
_entity_poly.pdbx_seq_one_letter_code
_entity_poly.pdbx_strand_id
1 'polypeptide(L)'
;MGRDEHIVEHPRGKGVERVDEAYAIRRYQQAAALLPLRWQRLCRQVPEEQQAEAEELRLRAGQTLTLLLRGGEVPAARERPYPVVTQTELEQLCDGVTDYSRYAAADTLSRGYLTARGGFRIGVCGTAVLRDGVNTNLRDISSVTIRI
;
A
#
# COMPACT_ATOMS: atom_id res chain seq x y z
N MET A 1 -24.65 22.79 23.08
CA MET A 1 -23.88 22.20 23.07
C MET A 1 -23.11 21.88 23.04
N GLY A 2 -23.44 22.26 22.91
CA GLY A 2 -22.63 21.84 23.02
C GLY A 2 -21.94 21.70 22.84
N ARG A 3 -21.95 21.96 23.13
CA ARG A 3 -21.03 21.61 23.32
C ARG A 3 -20.36 21.06 23.29
N ASP A 4 -20.85 21.53 23.55
CA ASP A 4 -19.94 20.89 23.73
C ASP A 4 -19.44 20.41 23.64
N GLU A 5 -19.80 20.71 23.80
CA GLU A 5 -19.15 20.12 23.91
C GLU A 5 -18.67 19.62 23.71
N HIS A 6 -19.10 20.22 23.84
CA HIS A 6 -18.39 19.61 23.79
C HIS A 6 -17.76 19.30 23.54
N ILE A 7 -17.95 19.55 23.79
CA ILE A 7 -17.30 19.26 23.60
C ILE A 7 -16.64 18.97 23.23
N VAL A 8 -16.51 19.11 23.40
CA VAL A 8 -15.97 18.89 22.78
C VAL A 8 -15.61 18.81 21.92
N GLU A 9 -15.81 18.96 21.57
CA GLU A 9 -15.60 18.93 20.57
C GLU A 9 -14.92 19.58 19.95
N HIS A 10 -14.55 20.45 19.98
CA HIS A 10 -13.91 20.98 19.54
C HIS A 10 -12.86 21.45 19.49
N PRO A 11 -12.63 21.65 20.21
CA PRO A 11 -11.52 22.45 19.84
C PRO A 11 -10.58 21.80 18.95
N ARG A 12 -10.92 20.70 18.72
CA ARG A 12 -10.29 20.07 17.63
C ARG A 12 -10.60 20.73 16.36
N GLY A 13 -11.03 21.71 16.16
CA GLY A 13 -11.42 22.42 15.00
C GLY A 13 -10.93 21.94 13.66
N LYS A 14 -11.43 22.56 12.65
CA LYS A 14 -11.07 22.24 11.26
C LYS A 14 -9.57 22.28 10.99
N GLY A 15 -8.80 23.05 11.75
CA GLY A 15 -7.37 23.14 11.59
C GLY A 15 -6.62 21.84 11.92
N VAL A 16 -7.03 21.14 12.99
CA VAL A 16 -6.42 19.87 13.38
C VAL A 16 -6.77 18.79 12.37
N GLU A 17 -8.04 18.74 11.93
CA GLU A 17 -8.44 17.78 10.92
C GLU A 17 -7.68 17.98 9.62
N ARG A 18 -7.46 19.24 9.21
CA ARG A 18 -6.70 19.53 7.98
C ARG A 18 -5.25 19.08 8.08
N VAL A 19 -4.62 19.24 9.25
CA VAL A 19 -3.24 18.81 9.44
C VAL A 19 -3.15 17.29 9.37
N ASP A 20 -4.07 16.59 10.05
CA ASP A 20 -4.11 15.13 10.02
C ASP A 20 -4.39 14.62 8.62
N GLU A 21 -5.31 15.27 7.89
CA GLU A 21 -5.64 14.89 6.53
C GLU A 21 -4.47 15.12 5.60
N ALA A 22 -3.79 16.25 5.71
CA ALA A 22 -2.61 16.54 4.90
C ALA A 22 -1.50 15.53 5.16
N TYR A 23 -1.32 15.12 6.41
CA TYR A 23 -0.35 14.10 6.76
C TYR A 23 -0.72 12.74 6.13
N ALA A 24 -2.00 12.36 6.23
CA ALA A 24 -2.48 11.11 5.66
C ALA A 24 -2.29 11.08 4.15
N ILE A 25 -2.60 12.18 3.47
CA ILE A 25 -2.40 12.30 2.02
C ILE A 25 -0.93 12.16 1.66
N ARG A 26 -0.03 12.79 2.43
CA ARG A 26 1.41 12.65 2.20
C ARG A 26 1.87 11.20 2.34
N ARG A 27 1.38 10.50 3.38
CA ARG A 27 1.73 9.10 3.56
C ARG A 27 1.24 8.25 2.40
N TYR A 28 0.00 8.51 1.94
CA TYR A 28 -0.53 7.83 0.76
C TYR A 28 0.38 8.06 -0.46
N GLN A 29 0.77 9.30 -0.70
CA GLN A 29 1.60 9.64 -1.85
C GLN A 29 2.98 9.00 -1.77
N GLN A 30 3.54 8.92 -0.57
CA GLN A 30 4.83 8.25 -0.35
C GLN A 30 4.71 6.74 -0.59
N ALA A 31 3.62 6.13 -0.16
CA ALA A 31 3.37 4.71 -0.41
C ALA A 31 3.19 4.45 -1.91
N ALA A 32 2.40 5.31 -2.57
CA ALA A 32 2.17 5.18 -4.01
C ALA A 32 3.45 5.34 -4.82
N ALA A 33 4.42 6.10 -4.32
CA ALA A 33 5.70 6.28 -4.99
C ALA A 33 6.53 5.00 -5.04
N LEU A 34 6.17 3.97 -4.28
CA LEU A 34 6.84 2.67 -4.32
C LEU A 34 6.35 1.80 -5.47
N LEU A 35 5.24 2.17 -6.09
CA LEU A 35 4.59 1.37 -7.14
C LEU A 35 5.29 1.50 -8.49
N PRO A 36 5.10 0.52 -9.39
CA PRO A 36 5.46 0.71 -10.80
C PRO A 36 4.78 1.95 -11.37
N LEU A 37 5.43 2.60 -12.33
CA LEU A 37 5.08 3.94 -12.76
C LEU A 37 3.62 4.11 -13.19
N ARG A 38 3.06 3.17 -13.96
CA ARG A 38 1.67 3.30 -14.42
C ARG A 38 0.69 3.30 -13.24
N TRP A 39 0.99 2.55 -12.19
CA TRP A 39 0.16 2.50 -11.00
C TRP A 39 0.32 3.75 -10.15
N GLN A 40 1.52 4.32 -10.12
CA GLN A 40 1.72 5.63 -9.48
C GLN A 40 0.81 6.68 -10.12
N ARG A 41 0.74 6.67 -11.46
CA ARG A 41 -0.10 7.64 -12.20
C ARG A 41 -1.57 7.49 -11.83
N LEU A 42 -2.05 6.26 -11.78
CA LEU A 42 -3.44 6.00 -11.41
C LEU A 42 -3.73 6.43 -9.98
N CYS A 43 -2.82 6.13 -9.07
CA CYS A 43 -3.00 6.51 -7.66
C CYS A 43 -3.03 8.01 -7.45
N ARG A 44 -2.33 8.78 -8.28
CA ARG A 44 -2.38 10.25 -8.19
C ARG A 44 -3.73 10.81 -8.58
N GLN A 45 -4.49 10.10 -9.40
CA GLN A 45 -5.80 10.56 -9.86
C GLN A 45 -6.93 10.25 -8.89
N VAL A 46 -6.65 9.46 -7.85
CA VAL A 46 -7.63 9.17 -6.82
C VAL A 46 -7.95 10.46 -6.06
N PRO A 47 -9.24 10.76 -5.80
CA PRO A 47 -9.60 11.97 -5.07
C PRO A 47 -8.92 12.05 -3.71
N GLU A 48 -8.55 13.26 -3.30
CA GLU A 48 -7.83 13.47 -2.04
C GLU A 48 -8.57 12.95 -0.82
N GLU A 49 -9.91 13.00 -0.85
CA GLU A 49 -10.70 12.45 0.24
C GLU A 49 -10.42 10.95 0.43
N GLN A 50 -10.33 10.22 -0.66
CA GLN A 50 -10.01 8.79 -0.62
C GLN A 50 -8.54 8.56 -0.28
N GLN A 51 -7.65 9.43 -0.77
CA GLN A 51 -6.25 9.33 -0.40
C GLN A 51 -6.06 9.45 1.11
N ALA A 52 -6.80 10.36 1.74
CA ALA A 52 -6.71 10.57 3.18
C ALA A 52 -7.25 9.38 3.97
N GLU A 53 -8.20 8.64 3.41
CA GLU A 53 -8.82 7.49 4.09
C GLU A 53 -8.11 6.17 3.81
N ALA A 54 -7.21 6.14 2.83
CA ALA A 54 -6.61 4.88 2.39
C ALA A 54 -5.72 4.28 3.48
N GLU A 55 -5.97 3.03 3.79
CA GLU A 55 -5.22 2.27 4.79
C GLU A 55 -4.21 1.33 4.16
N GLU A 56 -4.52 0.83 2.96
CA GLU A 56 -3.65 -0.12 2.25
C GLU A 56 -3.80 0.06 0.75
N LEU A 57 -2.70 -0.19 0.04
CA LEU A 57 -2.71 -0.40 -1.41
C LEU A 57 -2.58 -1.90 -1.64
N ARG A 58 -3.49 -2.48 -2.40
CA ARG A 58 -3.55 -3.92 -2.62
C ARG A 58 -3.34 -4.26 -4.08
N LEU A 59 -2.31 -5.06 -4.34
CA LEU A 59 -1.94 -5.50 -5.68
C LEU A 59 -1.98 -7.02 -5.74
N ARG A 60 -2.81 -7.55 -6.64
CA ARG A 60 -2.94 -8.99 -6.86
C ARG A 60 -2.80 -9.27 -8.34
N ALA A 61 -1.98 -10.26 -8.68
CA ALA A 61 -1.76 -10.61 -10.09
C ALA A 61 -3.10 -10.94 -10.77
N GLY A 62 -3.33 -10.34 -11.92
CA GLY A 62 -4.57 -10.58 -12.69
C GLY A 62 -5.76 -9.75 -12.24
N GLN A 63 -5.60 -8.89 -11.25
CA GLN A 63 -6.67 -8.02 -10.76
C GLN A 63 -6.22 -6.56 -10.80
N THR A 64 -7.17 -5.64 -10.78
CA THR A 64 -6.81 -4.23 -10.73
C THR A 64 -6.32 -3.85 -9.32
N LEU A 65 -5.49 -2.84 -9.24
CA LEU A 65 -5.03 -2.31 -7.95
C LEU A 65 -6.21 -1.69 -7.22
N THR A 66 -6.33 -2.00 -5.94
CA THR A 66 -7.39 -1.45 -5.10
C THR A 66 -6.80 -0.75 -3.88
N LEU A 67 -7.61 0.17 -3.32
CA LEU A 67 -7.33 0.82 -2.05
C LEU A 67 -8.30 0.27 -1.02
N LEU A 68 -7.79 -0.02 0.17
CA LEU A 68 -8.66 -0.30 1.31
C LEU A 68 -8.96 1.02 2.00
N LEU A 69 -10.22 1.41 1.96
CA LEU A 69 -10.72 2.58 2.67
C LEU A 69 -11.49 2.11 3.91
N ARG A 70 -11.87 3.04 4.75
CA ARG A 70 -12.64 2.72 5.95
C ARG A 70 -13.94 1.99 5.61
N GLY A 71 -14.59 2.36 4.53
CA GLY A 71 -15.87 1.77 4.12
C GLY A 71 -15.76 0.55 3.23
N GLY A 72 -14.55 0.13 2.85
CA GLY A 72 -14.36 -1.03 2.01
C GLY A 72 -13.30 -0.81 0.94
N GLU A 73 -13.20 -1.76 0.05
CA GLU A 73 -12.17 -1.78 -0.98
C GLU A 73 -12.69 -1.15 -2.27
N VAL A 74 -11.91 -0.24 -2.87
CA VAL A 74 -12.29 0.44 -4.11
C VAL A 74 -11.14 0.36 -5.12
N PRO A 75 -11.42 0.33 -6.44
CA PRO A 75 -10.34 0.35 -7.43
C PRO A 75 -9.67 1.71 -7.47
N ALA A 76 -8.37 1.73 -7.72
CA ALA A 76 -7.64 2.97 -7.93
C ALA A 76 -7.96 3.57 -9.31
N ALA A 77 -8.17 2.72 -10.31
CA ALA A 77 -8.52 3.16 -11.66
C ALA A 77 -9.92 3.76 -11.68
N ARG A 78 -10.08 4.86 -12.41
CA ARG A 78 -11.34 5.63 -12.44
C ARG A 78 -12.31 5.13 -13.49
N GLU A 79 -11.82 4.53 -14.55
CA GLU A 79 -12.64 4.17 -15.72
C GLU A 79 -12.40 2.73 -16.12
N ARG A 80 -13.46 2.08 -16.56
CA ARG A 80 -13.40 0.73 -17.12
C ARG A 80 -13.01 0.78 -18.59
N PRO A 81 -12.33 -0.24 -19.13
CA PRO A 81 -11.91 -1.44 -18.41
C PRO A 81 -10.73 -1.14 -17.49
N TYR A 82 -10.76 -1.70 -16.28
CA TYR A 82 -9.68 -1.48 -15.34
C TYR A 82 -8.43 -2.24 -15.77
N PRO A 83 -7.25 -1.62 -15.72
CA PRO A 83 -6.01 -2.35 -15.95
C PRO A 83 -5.78 -3.36 -14.83
N VAL A 84 -5.06 -4.42 -15.13
CA VAL A 84 -4.77 -5.45 -14.15
C VAL A 84 -3.29 -5.48 -13.83
N VAL A 85 -2.98 -5.84 -12.58
CA VAL A 85 -1.61 -5.99 -12.12
C VAL A 85 -1.02 -7.27 -12.71
N THR A 86 0.21 -7.21 -13.18
CA THR A 86 0.90 -8.39 -13.70
C THR A 86 1.86 -8.93 -12.64
N GLN A 87 2.18 -10.22 -12.75
CA GLN A 87 3.18 -10.82 -11.87
C GLN A 87 4.53 -10.13 -12.04
N THR A 88 4.89 -9.76 -13.26
CA THR A 88 6.13 -9.03 -13.52
C THR A 88 6.18 -7.73 -12.73
N GLU A 89 5.07 -7.01 -12.65
CA GLU A 89 5.01 -5.76 -11.88
C GLU A 89 5.19 -6.02 -10.39
N LEU A 90 4.63 -7.09 -9.87
CA LEU A 90 4.83 -7.46 -8.47
C LEU A 90 6.29 -7.77 -8.18
N GLU A 91 6.95 -8.50 -9.08
CA GLU A 91 8.37 -8.79 -8.96
C GLU A 91 9.20 -7.50 -9.01
N GLN A 92 8.87 -6.60 -9.94
CA GLN A 92 9.55 -5.32 -10.05
C GLN A 92 9.41 -4.48 -8.78
N LEU A 93 8.23 -4.48 -8.19
CA LEU A 93 7.99 -3.76 -6.95
C LEU A 93 8.86 -4.31 -5.83
N CYS A 94 8.88 -5.62 -5.66
CA CYS A 94 9.70 -6.25 -4.62
C CYS A 94 11.19 -6.00 -4.85
N ASP A 95 11.66 -6.10 -6.09
CA ASP A 95 13.05 -5.83 -6.42
C ASP A 95 13.42 -4.39 -6.10
N GLY A 96 12.57 -3.44 -6.47
CA GLY A 96 12.82 -2.03 -6.21
C GLY A 96 12.86 -1.70 -4.72
N VAL A 97 11.96 -2.31 -3.95
CA VAL A 97 11.89 -2.08 -2.49
C VAL A 97 13.15 -2.61 -1.80
N THR A 98 13.71 -3.70 -2.30
CA THR A 98 14.90 -4.31 -1.72
C THR A 98 16.18 -3.82 -2.38
N ASP A 99 16.13 -2.77 -3.19
CA ASP A 99 17.25 -2.24 -3.96
C ASP A 99 17.90 -3.34 -4.81
N TYR A 100 17.04 -4.21 -5.38
CA TYR A 100 17.44 -5.33 -6.22
C TYR A 100 18.29 -6.38 -5.48
N SER A 101 18.26 -6.37 -4.13
CA SER A 101 18.98 -7.37 -3.34
C SER A 101 17.99 -8.19 -2.49
N ARG A 102 17.14 -8.98 -3.17
CA ARG A 102 16.20 -9.86 -2.47
C ARG A 102 16.89 -10.91 -1.63
N TYR A 103 18.13 -11.23 -1.97
CA TYR A 103 18.92 -12.14 -1.16
C TYR A 103 19.15 -11.57 0.24
N ALA A 104 19.47 -10.28 0.34
CA ALA A 104 19.68 -9.63 1.63
C ALA A 104 18.39 -9.52 2.43
N ALA A 105 17.24 -9.50 1.75
CA ALA A 105 15.92 -9.40 2.40
C ALA A 105 15.27 -10.78 2.60
N ALA A 106 15.96 -11.88 2.29
CA ALA A 106 15.37 -13.21 2.30
C ALA A 106 14.74 -13.57 3.64
N ASP A 107 15.32 -13.15 4.74
CA ASP A 107 14.80 -13.47 6.06
C ASP A 107 13.40 -12.89 6.29
N THR A 108 13.21 -11.60 6.01
CA THR A 108 11.88 -10.99 6.17
C THR A 108 10.93 -11.46 5.08
N LEU A 109 11.44 -11.65 3.86
CA LEU A 109 10.61 -12.14 2.75
C LEU A 109 10.08 -13.54 3.02
N SER A 110 10.90 -14.40 3.64
CA SER A 110 10.45 -15.73 4.04
C SER A 110 9.33 -15.68 5.07
N ARG A 111 9.23 -14.58 5.81
CA ARG A 111 8.15 -14.34 6.78
C ARG A 111 6.95 -13.62 6.16
N GLY A 112 7.02 -13.30 4.87
CA GLY A 112 5.91 -12.70 4.14
C GLY A 112 5.89 -11.18 4.16
N TYR A 113 7.01 -10.51 4.43
CA TYR A 113 7.01 -9.05 4.41
C TYR A 113 8.37 -8.47 4.03
N LEU A 114 8.30 -7.20 3.61
CA LEU A 114 9.45 -6.34 3.35
C LEU A 114 9.19 -5.01 4.04
N THR A 115 10.26 -4.28 4.32
CA THR A 115 10.15 -2.91 4.82
C THR A 115 10.73 -1.97 3.77
N ALA A 116 9.97 -0.96 3.39
CA ALA A 116 10.38 0.02 2.40
C ALA A 116 10.82 1.32 3.08
N ARG A 117 11.52 2.15 2.30
CA ARG A 117 11.86 3.50 2.77
C ARG A 117 10.58 4.22 3.19
N GLY A 118 10.70 5.05 4.21
CA GLY A 118 9.55 5.72 4.80
C GLY A 118 8.86 4.89 5.87
N GLY A 119 9.39 3.70 6.17
CA GLY A 119 8.87 2.84 7.23
C GLY A 119 7.64 2.04 6.84
N PHE A 120 7.32 1.94 5.55
CA PHE A 120 6.17 1.18 5.09
C PHE A 120 6.40 -0.31 5.21
N ARG A 121 5.46 -1.00 5.80
CA ARG A 121 5.49 -2.45 5.84
C ARG A 121 4.71 -3.00 4.65
N ILE A 122 5.33 -3.92 3.94
CA ILE A 122 4.79 -4.49 2.72
C ILE A 122 4.59 -5.98 2.94
N GLY A 123 3.34 -6.44 2.91
CA GLY A 123 3.02 -7.86 2.94
C GLY A 123 3.20 -8.46 1.57
N VAL A 124 3.80 -9.63 1.48
CA VAL A 124 4.09 -10.30 0.23
C VAL A 124 3.61 -11.75 0.31
N CYS A 125 2.87 -12.18 -0.70
CA CYS A 125 2.46 -13.58 -0.84
C CYS A 125 3.05 -14.15 -2.11
N GLY A 126 3.50 -15.39 -2.04
CA GLY A 126 4.07 -16.10 -3.17
C GLY A 126 4.27 -17.55 -2.81
N THR A 127 5.11 -18.25 -3.57
CA THR A 127 5.43 -19.65 -3.33
C THR A 127 6.64 -19.74 -2.41
N ALA A 128 6.50 -20.46 -1.32
CA ALA A 128 7.60 -20.67 -0.37
C ALA A 128 8.71 -21.49 -1.01
N VAL A 129 9.96 -21.09 -0.79
CA VAL A 129 11.14 -21.86 -1.17
C VAL A 129 11.64 -22.55 0.09
N LEU A 130 11.53 -23.89 0.11
CA LEU A 130 11.89 -24.66 1.29
C LEU A 130 13.30 -25.23 1.15
N ARG A 131 14.04 -25.21 2.27
CA ARG A 131 15.32 -25.93 2.40
C ARG A 131 15.26 -26.63 3.74
N ASP A 132 15.41 -27.95 3.70
CA ASP A 132 15.35 -28.80 4.90
C ASP A 132 14.07 -28.57 5.69
N GLY A 133 12.94 -28.36 4.98
CA GLY A 133 11.64 -28.13 5.59
C GLY A 133 11.41 -26.73 6.14
N VAL A 134 12.39 -25.83 5.96
CA VAL A 134 12.28 -24.45 6.46
C VAL A 134 12.11 -23.50 5.28
N ASN A 135 11.17 -22.55 5.41
CA ASN A 135 10.96 -21.53 4.39
C ASN A 135 12.11 -20.53 4.44
N THR A 136 12.84 -20.41 3.33
CA THR A 136 14.00 -19.54 3.24
C THR A 136 13.77 -18.33 2.33
N ASN A 137 12.69 -18.33 1.53
CA ASN A 137 12.41 -17.24 0.59
C ASN A 137 11.02 -17.40 0.01
N LEU A 138 10.60 -16.43 -0.82
CA LEU A 138 9.39 -16.52 -1.64
C LEU A 138 9.73 -16.32 -3.10
N ARG A 139 8.98 -16.98 -3.97
CA ARG A 139 9.04 -16.78 -5.42
C ARG A 139 7.62 -16.75 -5.98
N ASP A 140 7.49 -16.47 -7.28
CA ASP A 140 6.18 -16.42 -7.94
C ASP A 140 5.22 -15.54 -7.15
N ILE A 141 5.65 -14.30 -6.91
CA ILE A 141 4.88 -13.35 -6.09
C ILE A 141 3.49 -13.19 -6.70
N SER A 142 2.45 -13.43 -5.90
CA SER A 142 1.06 -13.38 -6.35
C SER A 142 0.31 -12.16 -5.83
N SER A 143 0.74 -11.60 -4.72
CA SER A 143 0.12 -10.39 -4.18
C SER A 143 1.09 -9.60 -3.32
N VAL A 144 0.86 -8.29 -3.27
CA VAL A 144 1.62 -7.35 -2.45
C VAL A 144 0.62 -6.39 -1.82
N THR A 145 0.75 -6.13 -0.54
CA THR A 145 -0.07 -5.18 0.19
C THR A 145 0.84 -4.15 0.85
N ILE A 146 0.65 -2.87 0.51
CA ILE A 146 1.41 -1.78 1.13
C ILE A 146 0.54 -1.14 2.18
N ARG A 147 0.98 -1.18 3.42
CA ARG A 147 0.25 -0.59 4.54
C ARG A 147 0.67 0.87 4.69
N ILE A 148 -0.32 1.74 4.66
CA ILE A 148 -0.07 3.19 4.72
C ILE A 148 0.00 3.66 6.16
#